data_f3c872cd88c11c5b78f92163d04b40b8
#
_entry.id   f3c872cd88c11c5b78f92163d04b40b8
#
_cell.length_a   1.000
_cell.length_b   1.000
_cell.length_c   1.000
_cell.angle_alpha   90.00
_cell.angle_beta   90.00
_cell.angle_gamma   90.00
#
_symmetry.space_group_name_H-M   'P 1'
#
loop_
_entity.id
_entity.type
_entity.pdbx_description
1 polymer ?
#
loop_
_entity_poly.entity_id
_entity_poly.type
_entity_poly.pdbx_seq_one_letter_code
_entity_poly.pdbx_strand_id
1 'polypeptide(L)'
;MKTQFWMTTILTIFLIAFGLANASAREVSKHQIPKAVLEAFEKAYPNAKEIEFEKEMFEGKAVYEVEYKENGREYEITYDSDGVILQIEETLDVKALPEPIIQAITNAYPKATIEDAERVIKPDGTVTVYEIEIKTEGKKLELELDSNGKILKVEQD
;
A
#
# COMPACT_ATOMS: atom_id res chain seq x y z
N MET A 1 -23.40 -4.76 -21.31
CA MET A 1 -21.99 -5.16 -21.34
C MET A 1 -21.45 -4.88 -19.96
N LYS A 2 -21.17 -5.94 -19.18
CA LYS A 2 -20.60 -5.82 -17.82
C LYS A 2 -19.09 -5.68 -18.01
N THR A 3 -18.55 -4.52 -17.74
CA THR A 3 -17.11 -4.33 -17.57
C THR A 3 -16.71 -5.00 -16.27
N GLN A 4 -16.10 -6.18 -16.36
CA GLN A 4 -15.38 -6.75 -15.22
C GLN A 4 -14.15 -5.87 -14.98
N PHE A 5 -14.20 -5.09 -13.92
CA PHE A 5 -13.00 -4.57 -13.29
C PHE A 5 -12.25 -5.77 -12.73
N TRP A 6 -11.13 -6.04 -13.28
CA TRP A 6 -10.13 -6.90 -12.66
C TRP A 6 -9.49 -6.06 -11.56
N MET A 7 -9.97 -6.27 -10.33
CA MET A 7 -9.22 -5.85 -9.16
C MET A 7 -7.96 -6.72 -9.15
N THR A 8 -6.87 -6.15 -9.57
CA THR A 8 -5.56 -6.70 -9.29
C THR A 8 -5.36 -6.41 -7.81
N THR A 9 -5.54 -7.42 -6.97
CA THR A 9 -5.14 -7.34 -5.57
C THR A 9 -3.64 -7.14 -5.59
N ILE A 10 -3.20 -5.90 -5.43
CA ILE A 10 -1.80 -5.60 -5.23
C ILE A 10 -1.52 -6.10 -3.82
N LEU A 11 -0.87 -7.25 -3.76
CA LEU A 11 -0.34 -7.79 -2.51
C LEU A 11 0.81 -6.88 -2.11
N THR A 12 0.49 -5.79 -1.44
CA THR A 12 1.48 -4.86 -0.92
C THR A 12 2.21 -5.55 0.20
N ILE A 13 3.39 -6.06 -0.12
CA ILE A 13 4.23 -6.74 0.85
C ILE A 13 4.94 -5.69 1.68
N PHE A 14 4.54 -5.63 2.93
CA PHE A 14 5.25 -4.94 3.99
C PHE A 14 6.73 -5.33 4.03
N LEU A 15 7.60 -4.53 3.50
CA LEU A 15 9.04 -4.74 3.62
C LEU A 15 9.78 -3.52 4.15
N ILE A 16 9.55 -3.24 5.42
CA ILE A 16 10.69 -2.76 6.21
C ILE A 16 11.56 -4.01 6.40
N ALA A 17 12.76 -3.99 5.81
CA ALA A 17 13.76 -5.03 5.79
C ALA A 17 13.74 -5.97 7.01
N PHE A 18 12.96 -7.06 6.95
CA PHE A 18 13.17 -8.25 7.79
C PHE A 18 12.59 -9.48 7.09
N GLY A 19 13.45 -10.48 6.95
CA GLY A 19 13.37 -11.77 6.37
C GLY A 19 12.01 -12.39 6.07
N LEU A 20 11.90 -12.87 4.85
CA LEU A 20 11.08 -13.97 4.32
C LEU A 20 10.17 -14.68 5.36
N ALA A 21 8.98 -14.17 5.53
CA ALA A 21 7.86 -14.97 5.97
C ALA A 21 6.77 -14.77 4.91
N ASN A 22 6.37 -15.86 4.24
CA ASN A 22 5.21 -15.88 3.36
C ASN A 22 3.95 -15.64 4.21
N ALA A 23 3.65 -14.40 4.52
CA ALA A 23 2.39 -13.99 5.07
C ALA A 23 1.47 -13.71 3.87
N SER A 24 0.55 -14.61 3.59
CA SER A 24 -0.52 -14.33 2.63
C SER A 24 -1.57 -13.49 3.34
N ALA A 25 -1.79 -12.28 2.88
CA ALA A 25 -2.98 -11.50 3.21
C ALA A 25 -4.21 -12.33 2.87
N ARG A 26 -5.20 -12.30 3.74
CA ARG A 26 -6.45 -13.01 3.53
C ARG A 26 -7.61 -12.06 3.76
N GLU A 27 -8.38 -11.83 2.71
CA GLU A 27 -9.66 -11.16 2.81
C GLU A 27 -10.53 -11.82 3.89
N VAL A 28 -11.04 -11.02 4.80
CA VAL A 28 -11.88 -11.44 5.91
C VAL A 28 -13.14 -10.59 6.00
N SER A 29 -14.18 -11.15 6.57
CA SER A 29 -15.41 -10.40 6.79
C SER A 29 -15.30 -9.49 8.02
N LYS A 30 -16.03 -8.38 8.02
CA LYS A 30 -16.04 -7.37 9.12
C LYS A 30 -16.15 -7.99 10.53
N HIS A 31 -16.90 -9.06 10.69
CA HIS A 31 -17.08 -9.69 12.02
C HIS A 31 -15.87 -10.51 12.51
N GLN A 32 -14.86 -10.70 11.66
CA GLN A 32 -13.59 -11.33 12.03
C GLN A 32 -12.53 -10.29 12.46
N ILE A 33 -12.85 -9.00 12.30
CA ILE A 33 -11.98 -7.88 12.69
C ILE A 33 -12.19 -7.58 14.18
N PRO A 34 -11.11 -7.37 14.96
CA PRO A 34 -11.22 -6.95 16.35
C PRO A 34 -12.06 -5.68 16.50
N LYS A 35 -12.87 -5.65 17.55
CA LYS A 35 -13.73 -4.49 17.83
C LYS A 35 -12.92 -3.20 17.98
N ALA A 36 -11.73 -3.27 18.56
CA ALA A 36 -10.84 -2.12 18.74
C ALA A 36 -10.42 -1.52 17.39
N VAL A 37 -10.10 -2.36 16.41
CA VAL A 37 -9.76 -1.93 15.03
C VAL A 37 -10.96 -1.24 14.38
N LEU A 38 -12.15 -1.87 14.44
CA LEU A 38 -13.36 -1.28 13.86
C LEU A 38 -13.70 0.06 14.49
N GLU A 39 -13.64 0.18 15.82
CA GLU A 39 -13.92 1.43 16.54
C GLU A 39 -12.89 2.52 16.20
N ALA A 40 -11.61 2.16 16.10
CA ALA A 40 -10.55 3.10 15.70
C ALA A 40 -10.77 3.60 14.27
N PHE A 41 -11.03 2.69 13.33
CA PHE A 41 -11.27 3.02 11.93
C PHE A 41 -12.52 3.89 11.75
N GLU A 42 -13.69 3.44 12.23
CA GLU A 42 -14.96 4.16 12.07
C GLU A 42 -14.93 5.56 12.70
N LYS A 43 -14.18 5.73 13.79
CA LYS A 43 -13.99 7.03 14.43
C LYS A 43 -13.10 7.97 13.60
N ALA A 44 -12.02 7.44 13.03
CA ALA A 44 -11.06 8.25 12.28
C ALA A 44 -11.54 8.57 10.87
N TYR A 45 -12.25 7.64 10.22
CA TYR A 45 -12.64 7.70 8.80
C TYR A 45 -14.15 7.53 8.59
N PRO A 46 -14.99 8.44 9.12
CA PRO A 46 -16.46 8.30 9.08
C PRO A 46 -17.04 8.43 7.67
N ASN A 47 -16.28 8.92 6.71
CA ASN A 47 -16.71 9.10 5.32
C ASN A 47 -16.15 8.02 4.37
N ALA A 48 -15.44 7.05 4.91
CA ALA A 48 -14.87 5.94 4.14
C ALA A 48 -15.94 5.16 3.38
N LYS A 49 -15.63 4.78 2.15
CA LYS A 49 -16.50 4.00 1.24
C LYS A 49 -15.74 2.81 0.70
N GLU A 50 -16.48 1.84 0.17
CA GLU A 50 -15.88 0.65 -0.44
C GLU A 50 -14.84 0.01 0.49
N ILE A 51 -15.26 -0.28 1.73
CA ILE A 51 -14.37 -0.76 2.78
C ILE A 51 -14.19 -2.27 2.63
N GLU A 52 -12.95 -2.70 2.54
CA GLU A 52 -12.51 -4.09 2.51
C GLU A 52 -11.60 -4.36 3.72
N PHE A 53 -11.52 -5.63 4.13
CA PHE A 53 -10.76 -6.01 5.31
C PHE A 53 -9.89 -7.22 5.00
N GLU A 54 -8.63 -7.13 5.42
CA GLU A 54 -7.70 -8.23 5.34
C GLU A 54 -7.09 -8.56 6.69
N LYS A 55 -6.59 -9.76 6.82
CA LYS A 55 -5.84 -10.22 7.98
C LYS A 55 -4.56 -10.85 7.54
N GLU A 56 -3.48 -10.39 8.12
CA GLU A 56 -2.14 -10.89 7.89
C GLU A 56 -1.44 -11.32 9.18
N MET A 57 -0.29 -11.96 9.01
CA MET A 57 0.63 -12.28 10.10
C MET A 57 1.93 -11.52 9.89
N PHE A 58 2.19 -10.54 10.73
CA PHE A 58 3.43 -9.77 10.75
C PHE A 58 4.24 -10.09 12.00
N GLU A 59 5.46 -10.58 11.85
CA GLU A 59 6.35 -10.97 12.96
C GLU A 59 5.69 -11.92 13.99
N GLY A 60 4.84 -12.83 13.51
CA GLY A 60 4.13 -13.79 14.37
C GLY A 60 2.94 -13.20 15.12
N LYS A 61 2.55 -11.96 14.84
CA LYS A 61 1.34 -11.30 15.36
C LYS A 61 0.35 -11.08 14.23
N ALA A 62 -0.94 -11.16 14.56
CA ALA A 62 -1.98 -10.79 13.62
C ALA A 62 -2.02 -9.26 13.47
N VAL A 63 -2.03 -8.78 12.23
CA VAL A 63 -2.33 -7.41 11.84
C VAL A 63 -3.58 -7.41 10.98
N TYR A 64 -4.24 -6.27 10.90
CA TYR A 64 -5.51 -6.11 10.22
C TYR A 64 -5.41 -4.89 9.31
N GLU A 65 -5.68 -5.10 8.04
CA GLU A 65 -5.67 -4.07 7.02
C GLU A 65 -7.10 -3.67 6.71
N VAL A 66 -7.29 -2.38 6.53
CA VAL A 66 -8.55 -1.79 6.13
C VAL A 66 -8.30 -0.94 4.91
N GLU A 67 -8.71 -1.45 3.77
CA GLU A 67 -8.74 -0.71 2.52
C GLU A 67 -10.03 0.11 2.45
N TYR A 68 -9.96 1.32 1.96
CA TYR A 68 -11.13 2.16 1.74
C TYR A 68 -10.88 3.27 0.73
N LYS A 69 -11.98 3.83 0.22
CA LYS A 69 -11.94 5.01 -0.65
C LYS A 69 -12.51 6.23 0.05
N GLU A 70 -11.80 7.34 -0.07
CA GLU A 70 -12.27 8.65 0.35
C GLU A 70 -11.79 9.73 -0.60
N ASN A 71 -12.69 10.65 -1.00
CA ASN A 71 -12.39 11.77 -1.91
C ASN A 71 -11.72 11.37 -3.24
N GLY A 72 -12.01 10.16 -3.73
CA GLY A 72 -11.48 9.66 -5.00
C GLY A 72 -10.06 9.10 -4.91
N ARG A 73 -9.54 8.88 -3.70
CA ARG A 73 -8.27 8.19 -3.43
C ARG A 73 -8.54 6.89 -2.71
N GLU A 74 -7.62 5.96 -2.87
CA GLU A 74 -7.58 4.70 -2.13
C GLU A 74 -6.57 4.81 -1.00
N TYR A 75 -6.90 4.20 0.12
CA TYR A 75 -6.09 4.14 1.31
C TYR A 75 -6.12 2.72 1.86
N GLU A 76 -4.99 2.30 2.39
CA GLU A 76 -4.87 1.09 3.18
C GLU A 76 -4.29 1.44 4.55
N ILE A 77 -4.90 0.94 5.61
CA ILE A 77 -4.42 1.20 6.96
C ILE A 77 -4.22 -0.11 7.69
N THR A 78 -2.99 -0.32 8.11
CA THR A 78 -2.63 -1.49 8.92
C THR A 78 -2.75 -1.16 10.39
N TYR A 79 -3.47 -2.01 11.11
CA TYR A 79 -3.69 -1.95 12.54
C TYR A 79 -3.10 -3.18 13.25
N ASP A 80 -2.66 -3.00 14.49
CA ASP A 80 -2.53 -4.13 15.41
C ASP A 80 -3.91 -4.54 15.96
N SER A 81 -3.94 -5.65 16.72
CA SER A 81 -5.19 -6.16 17.32
C SER A 81 -5.86 -5.22 18.33
N ASP A 82 -5.13 -4.25 18.85
CA ASP A 82 -5.61 -3.28 19.82
C ASP A 82 -6.14 -1.99 19.13
N GLY A 83 -6.11 -1.93 17.80
CA GLY A 83 -6.57 -0.80 16.98
C GLY A 83 -5.56 0.34 16.91
N VAL A 84 -4.29 0.08 17.17
CA VAL A 84 -3.22 1.04 16.98
C VAL A 84 -2.78 1.00 15.52
N ILE A 85 -2.76 2.15 14.86
CA ILE A 85 -2.27 2.28 13.48
C ILE A 85 -0.76 2.00 13.46
N LEU A 86 -0.34 1.08 12.62
CA LEU A 86 1.06 0.75 12.36
C LEU A 86 1.57 1.49 11.13
N GLN A 87 0.75 1.57 10.08
CA GLN A 87 1.09 2.14 8.79
C GLN A 87 -0.16 2.63 8.08
N ILE A 88 0.03 3.59 7.18
CA ILE A 88 -0.98 4.10 6.26
C ILE A 88 -0.35 4.12 4.87
N GLU A 89 -1.05 3.58 3.90
CA GLU A 89 -0.71 3.70 2.49
C GLU A 89 -1.75 4.57 1.79
N GLU A 90 -1.31 5.38 0.86
CA GLU A 90 -2.17 6.28 0.09
C GLU A 90 -1.77 6.23 -1.37
N THR A 91 -2.72 5.89 -2.23
CA THR A 91 -2.54 5.95 -3.69
C THR A 91 -2.37 7.39 -4.15
N LEU A 92 -1.37 7.62 -4.99
CA LEU A 92 -1.03 8.94 -5.53
C LEU A 92 -1.37 9.05 -7.01
N ASP A 93 -1.77 10.25 -7.45
CA ASP A 93 -1.68 10.57 -8.87
C ASP A 93 -0.21 10.56 -9.29
N VAL A 94 0.15 9.75 -10.28
CA VAL A 94 1.51 9.66 -10.85
C VAL A 94 2.09 11.05 -11.18
N LYS A 95 1.23 12.00 -11.59
CA LYS A 95 1.64 13.39 -11.88
C LYS A 95 1.98 14.20 -10.64
N ALA A 96 1.59 13.73 -9.46
CA ALA A 96 1.88 14.37 -8.17
C ALA A 96 3.13 13.80 -7.49
N LEU A 97 3.81 12.84 -8.12
CA LEU A 97 5.05 12.28 -7.58
C LEU A 97 6.12 13.35 -7.43
N PRO A 98 6.91 13.30 -6.34
CA PRO A 98 8.04 14.21 -6.15
C PRO A 98 9.09 14.05 -7.25
N GLU A 99 9.69 15.16 -7.65
CA GLU A 99 10.70 15.20 -8.70
C GLU A 99 11.88 14.22 -8.48
N PRO A 100 12.43 14.02 -7.26
CA PRO A 100 13.48 13.04 -7.03
C PRO A 100 13.07 11.61 -7.39
N ILE A 101 11.81 11.24 -7.14
CA ILE A 101 11.27 9.91 -7.47
C ILE A 101 11.21 9.74 -9.00
N ILE A 102 10.62 10.73 -9.68
CA ILE A 102 10.52 10.71 -11.16
C ILE A 102 11.91 10.62 -11.80
N GLN A 103 12.87 11.42 -11.32
CA GLN A 103 14.23 11.41 -11.83
C GLN A 103 14.94 10.07 -11.60
N ALA A 104 14.76 9.46 -10.42
CA ALA A 104 15.35 8.17 -10.10
C ALA A 104 14.85 7.08 -11.05
N ILE A 105 13.53 7.03 -11.28
CA ILE A 105 12.91 6.05 -12.17
C ILE A 105 13.35 6.29 -13.61
N THR A 106 13.33 7.54 -14.09
CA THR A 106 13.72 7.88 -15.47
C THR A 106 15.19 7.55 -15.74
N ASN A 107 16.07 7.75 -14.75
CA ASN A 107 17.49 7.43 -14.89
C ASN A 107 17.75 5.92 -14.89
N ALA A 108 17.08 5.17 -14.01
CA ALA A 108 17.27 3.72 -13.91
C ALA A 108 16.53 2.96 -15.01
N TYR A 109 15.37 3.45 -15.42
CA TYR A 109 14.45 2.82 -16.37
C TYR A 109 13.93 3.82 -17.42
N PRO A 110 14.78 4.27 -18.36
CA PRO A 110 14.45 5.36 -19.30
C PRO A 110 13.24 5.10 -20.21
N LYS A 111 12.84 3.83 -20.36
CA LYS A 111 11.71 3.41 -21.20
C LYS A 111 10.50 2.96 -20.40
N ALA A 112 10.54 3.12 -19.09
CA ALA A 112 9.44 2.70 -18.23
C ALA A 112 8.24 3.65 -18.32
N THR A 113 7.07 3.07 -18.15
CA THR A 113 5.84 3.80 -17.86
C THR A 113 5.49 3.52 -16.41
N ILE A 114 5.22 4.56 -15.63
CA ILE A 114 4.70 4.41 -14.27
C ILE A 114 3.22 4.09 -14.42
N GLU A 115 2.79 2.95 -13.88
CA GLU A 115 1.41 2.47 -13.95
C GLU A 115 0.64 2.81 -12.66
N ASP A 116 1.30 2.67 -11.50
CA ASP A 116 0.74 3.02 -10.21
C ASP A 116 1.78 3.63 -9.27
N ALA A 117 1.31 4.34 -8.25
CA ALA A 117 2.15 5.02 -7.28
C ALA A 117 1.46 5.14 -5.92
N GLU A 118 2.15 4.74 -4.89
CA GLU A 118 1.69 4.84 -3.51
C GLU A 118 2.76 5.44 -2.62
N ARG A 119 2.34 5.96 -1.49
CA ARG A 119 3.26 6.38 -0.43
C ARG A 119 2.90 5.74 0.89
N VAL A 120 3.91 5.28 1.57
CA VAL A 120 3.82 4.70 2.90
C VAL A 120 4.08 5.77 3.95
N ILE A 121 3.16 5.91 4.87
CA ILE A 121 3.12 6.98 5.87
C ILE A 121 3.06 6.36 7.27
N LYS A 122 3.93 6.81 8.18
CA LYS A 122 3.82 6.47 9.60
C LYS A 122 2.66 7.21 10.27
N PRO A 123 2.19 6.75 11.43
CA PRO A 123 1.12 7.43 12.18
C PRO A 123 1.43 8.89 12.55
N ASP A 124 2.70 9.29 12.58
CA ASP A 124 3.14 10.67 12.82
C ASP A 124 3.12 11.56 11.56
N GLY A 125 2.70 11.00 10.42
CA GLY A 125 2.64 11.68 9.13
C GLY A 125 3.95 11.66 8.33
N THR A 126 4.99 10.99 8.82
CA THR A 126 6.27 10.87 8.10
C THR A 126 6.13 9.90 6.94
N VAL A 127 6.37 10.35 5.71
CA VAL A 127 6.49 9.47 4.54
C VAL A 127 7.81 8.71 4.63
N THR A 128 7.73 7.39 4.58
CA THR A 128 8.91 6.51 4.71
C THR A 128 9.39 5.99 3.37
N VAL A 129 8.46 5.60 2.49
CA VAL A 129 8.72 4.95 1.22
C VAL A 129 7.70 5.42 0.19
N TYR A 130 8.10 5.43 -1.07
CA TYR A 130 7.24 5.46 -2.23
C TYR A 130 7.31 4.09 -2.89
N GLU A 131 6.17 3.48 -3.13
CA GLU A 131 6.02 2.23 -3.86
C GLU A 131 5.47 2.55 -5.25
N ILE A 132 6.21 2.13 -6.26
CA ILE A 132 5.94 2.54 -7.65
C ILE A 132 5.92 1.31 -8.55
N GLU A 133 4.76 1.04 -9.14
CA GLU A 133 4.65 0.05 -10.20
C GLU A 133 5.08 0.67 -11.54
N ILE A 134 6.03 0.05 -12.19
CA ILE A 134 6.46 0.45 -13.53
C ILE A 134 6.34 -0.70 -14.52
N LYS A 135 6.07 -0.34 -15.77
CA LYS A 135 6.14 -1.26 -16.90
C LYS A 135 7.30 -0.90 -17.77
N THR A 136 8.22 -1.84 -17.95
CA THR A 136 9.41 -1.67 -18.81
C THR A 136 9.74 -2.96 -19.53
N GLU A 137 10.03 -2.87 -20.84
CA GLU A 137 10.42 -4.02 -21.69
C GLU A 137 9.46 -5.23 -21.59
N GLY A 138 8.16 -4.96 -21.39
CA GLY A 138 7.12 -5.99 -21.28
C GLY A 138 7.01 -6.66 -19.91
N LYS A 139 7.74 -6.17 -18.91
CA LYS A 139 7.70 -6.63 -17.52
C LYS A 139 7.08 -5.57 -16.63
N LYS A 140 6.44 -6.02 -15.57
CA LYS A 140 6.04 -5.18 -14.43
C LYS A 140 7.08 -5.31 -13.33
N LEU A 141 7.50 -4.20 -12.80
CA LEU A 141 8.41 -4.12 -11.66
C LEU A 141 7.79 -3.21 -10.61
N GLU A 142 7.93 -3.60 -9.38
CA GLU A 142 7.63 -2.79 -8.20
C GLU A 142 8.93 -2.23 -7.63
N LEU A 143 8.95 -0.93 -7.40
CA LEU A 143 10.10 -0.21 -6.89
C LEU A 143 9.75 0.43 -5.55
N GLU A 144 10.55 0.17 -4.52
CA GLU A 144 10.51 0.95 -3.28
C GLU A 144 11.60 2.03 -3.33
N LEU A 145 11.22 3.29 -3.11
CA LEU A 145 12.14 4.43 -3.09
C LEU A 145 11.99 5.24 -1.79
N ASP A 146 13.10 5.72 -1.27
CA ASP A 146 13.04 6.74 -0.22
C ASP A 146 12.65 8.12 -0.79
N SER A 147 12.36 9.07 0.07
CA SER A 147 11.93 10.43 -0.34
C SER A 147 12.98 11.22 -1.13
N ASN A 148 14.23 10.76 -1.16
CA ASN A 148 15.31 11.36 -1.94
C ASN A 148 15.46 10.70 -3.32
N GLY A 149 14.63 9.70 -3.64
CA GLY A 149 14.70 8.94 -4.89
C GLY A 149 15.73 7.81 -4.88
N LYS A 150 16.26 7.42 -3.73
CA LYS A 150 17.12 6.24 -3.67
C LYS A 150 16.24 4.99 -3.78
N ILE A 151 16.48 4.17 -4.79
CA ILE A 151 15.84 2.86 -4.94
C ILE A 151 16.36 1.95 -3.82
N LEU A 152 15.45 1.47 -2.99
CA LEU A 152 15.71 0.59 -1.85
C LEU A 152 15.52 -0.87 -2.24
N LYS A 153 14.51 -1.14 -3.08
CA LYS A 153 14.13 -2.47 -3.50
C LYS A 153 13.57 -2.46 -4.93
N VAL A 154 13.70 -3.60 -5.61
CA VAL A 154 13.07 -3.88 -6.90
C VAL A 154 12.56 -5.30 -6.86
N GLU A 155 11.28 -5.48 -7.14
CA GLU A 155 10.66 -6.78 -7.33
C GLU A 155 10.08 -6.92 -8.73
N GLN A 156 9.96 -8.13 -9.22
CA GLN A 156 9.31 -8.42 -10.49
C GLN A 156 8.06 -9.27 -10.21
N ASP A 157 6.91 -8.81 -10.68
CA ASP A 157 5.66 -9.56 -10.72
C ASP A 157 5.69 -10.74 -11.72
#